data_d39d1f2c0d05da4445081000cc52de0a
#
_entry.id   d39d1f2c0d05da4445081000cc52de0a
#
_cell.length_a   1.000
_cell.length_b   1.000
_cell.length_c   1.000
_cell.angle_alpha   90.00
_cell.angle_beta   90.00
_cell.angle_gamma   90.00
#
_symmetry.space_group_name_H-M   'P 1'
#
loop_
_entity.id
_entity.type
_entity.pdbx_description
1 polymer ?
#
loop_
_entity_poly.entity_id
_entity_poly.type
_entity_poly.pdbx_seq_one_letter_code
_entity_poly.pdbx_strand_id
1 'polypeptide(L)'
;AINAFEGLGVLPEHDIAIIDEAHELADRVTGAVTDSLSASLIRRAARDIRKSSKADSSALEQAAGSLETACEGVSEGLIERLEGRLLNALAAVADAARAALSDSKSDNKEADAGLQMARSRVSEVHDAATRMLESAEHREVLWLSRQGGWENGRYTAASDQDPATLHVAPLNIGSRLREGL
;
A
#
# COMPACT_ATOMS: atom_id res chain seq x y z
N ALA A 1 4.23 1.87 19.72
CA ALA A 1 4.27 2.58 18.43
C ALA A 1 3.02 2.36 17.60
N ILE A 2 2.57 1.13 17.41
CA ILE A 2 1.36 0.79 16.62
C ILE A 2 0.10 1.50 17.13
N ASN A 3 -0.05 1.67 18.44
CA ASN A 3 -1.22 2.31 19.05
C ASN A 3 -1.45 3.77 18.68
N ALA A 4 -0.38 4.50 18.54
CA ALA A 4 -0.45 5.93 18.35
C ALA A 4 -0.79 6.30 16.90
N PHE A 5 -0.50 5.41 15.95
CA PHE A 5 -0.76 5.63 14.54
C PHE A 5 -2.15 5.21 14.08
N GLU A 6 -2.80 4.27 14.79
CA GLU A 6 -4.10 3.73 14.39
C GLU A 6 -5.26 4.11 15.33
N GLY A 7 -4.98 4.90 16.37
CA GLY A 7 -6.00 5.27 17.36
C GLY A 7 -6.54 4.08 18.19
N LEU A 8 -5.90 2.93 18.07
CA LEU A 8 -6.22 1.72 18.81
C LEU A 8 -5.43 1.72 20.12
N GLY A 9 -6.01 2.18 21.21
CA GLY A 9 -5.40 2.21 22.54
C GLY A 9 -5.01 0.83 23.08
N VAL A 10 -3.97 0.19 22.49
CA VAL A 10 -3.43 -1.10 22.96
C VAL A 10 -2.55 -0.94 24.20
N LEU A 11 -1.92 0.23 24.38
CA LEU A 11 -1.20 0.55 25.61
C LEU A 11 -2.13 1.29 26.56
N PRO A 12 -2.12 0.97 27.87
CA PRO A 12 -2.83 1.74 28.88
C PRO A 12 -2.27 3.17 28.95
N GLU A 13 -3.04 4.10 29.52
CA GLU A 13 -2.52 5.44 29.83
C GLU A 13 -1.27 5.34 30.69
N HIS A 14 -0.23 6.08 30.31
CA HIS A 14 1.06 6.06 30.98
C HIS A 14 1.72 7.45 30.92
N ASP A 15 2.41 7.80 32.00
CA ASP A 15 3.17 9.05 32.11
C ASP A 15 4.62 8.89 31.66
N ILE A 16 5.14 7.67 31.61
CA ILE A 16 6.53 7.35 31.27
C ILE A 16 6.55 6.12 30.37
N ALA A 17 7.22 6.22 29.24
CA ALA A 17 7.51 5.10 28.35
C ALA A 17 9.01 4.79 28.35
N ILE A 18 9.38 3.52 28.58
CA ILE A 18 10.74 3.03 28.47
C ILE A 18 10.82 2.20 27.19
N ILE A 19 11.67 2.64 26.25
CA ILE A 19 11.82 2.00 24.94
C ILE A 19 13.13 1.23 24.94
N ASP A 20 13.02 -0.09 24.92
CA ASP A 20 14.16 -0.98 24.67
C ASP A 20 14.48 -1.01 23.16
N GLU A 21 15.75 -1.21 22.81
CA GLU A 21 16.23 -1.21 21.41
C GLU A 21 15.81 0.06 20.62
N ALA A 22 15.92 1.22 21.25
CA ALA A 22 15.46 2.50 20.67
C ALA A 22 16.11 2.82 19.31
N HIS A 23 17.24 2.21 18.98
CA HIS A 23 17.88 2.36 17.67
C HIS A 23 17.05 1.76 16.52
N GLU A 24 16.21 0.74 16.79
CA GLU A 24 15.28 0.20 15.80
C GLU A 24 13.96 1.02 15.66
N LEU A 25 13.71 1.95 16.58
CA LEU A 25 12.43 2.66 16.63
C LEU A 25 12.14 3.41 15.34
N ALA A 26 13.15 4.06 14.76
CA ALA A 26 13.00 4.80 13.51
C ALA A 26 12.58 3.88 12.36
N ASP A 27 13.21 2.72 12.22
CA ASP A 27 12.91 1.75 11.17
C ASP A 27 11.52 1.13 11.36
N ARG A 28 11.16 0.79 12.59
CA ARG A 28 9.83 0.26 12.93
C ARG A 28 8.72 1.27 12.67
N VAL A 29 8.95 2.54 13.02
CA VAL A 29 7.98 3.61 12.74
C VAL A 29 7.88 3.87 11.25
N THR A 30 9.01 3.94 10.53
CA THR A 30 9.00 4.08 9.07
C THR A 30 8.22 2.94 8.43
N GLY A 31 8.49 1.69 8.84
CA GLY A 31 7.74 0.53 8.33
C GLY A 31 6.23 0.61 8.61
N ALA A 32 5.83 1.12 9.79
CA ALA A 32 4.43 1.25 10.17
C ALA A 32 3.67 2.35 9.39
N VAL A 33 4.37 3.36 8.89
CA VAL A 33 3.79 4.47 8.12
C VAL A 33 4.06 4.38 6.62
N THR A 34 4.66 3.29 6.16
CA THR A 34 4.94 3.02 4.75
C THR A 34 3.78 2.26 4.14
N ASP A 35 3.15 2.85 3.13
CA ASP A 35 2.22 2.12 2.29
C ASP A 35 2.95 1.48 1.12
N SER A 36 2.48 0.30 0.75
CA SER A 36 3.06 -0.51 -0.33
C SER A 36 1.98 -0.93 -1.32
N LEU A 37 2.31 -0.85 -2.61
CA LEU A 37 1.40 -1.21 -3.69
C LEU A 37 2.12 -2.05 -4.74
N SER A 38 1.53 -3.20 -5.08
CA SER A 38 2.02 -4.07 -6.15
C SER A 38 0.88 -4.64 -6.98
N ALA A 39 1.15 -5.06 -8.20
CA ALA A 39 0.15 -5.70 -9.05
C ALA A 39 -0.46 -6.95 -8.38
N SER A 40 0.31 -7.69 -7.60
CA SER A 40 -0.16 -8.86 -6.87
C SER A 40 -1.17 -8.51 -5.76
N LEU A 41 -0.95 -7.42 -5.03
CA LEU A 41 -1.89 -6.90 -4.02
C LEU A 41 -3.21 -6.47 -4.66
N ILE A 42 -3.15 -5.73 -5.77
CA ILE A 42 -4.35 -5.28 -6.49
C ILE A 42 -5.14 -6.48 -7.02
N ARG A 43 -4.48 -7.47 -7.64
CA ARG A 43 -5.14 -8.69 -8.11
C ARG A 43 -5.76 -9.49 -6.96
N ARG A 44 -5.14 -9.49 -5.78
CA ARG A 44 -5.70 -10.13 -4.60
C ARG A 44 -6.98 -9.41 -4.15
N ALA A 45 -6.95 -8.09 -4.04
CA ALA A 45 -8.12 -7.28 -3.71
C ALA A 45 -9.26 -7.50 -4.73
N ALA A 46 -8.94 -7.53 -6.03
CA ALA A 46 -9.90 -7.83 -7.10
C ALA A 46 -10.56 -9.20 -6.96
N ARG A 47 -9.78 -10.24 -6.64
CA ARG A 47 -10.33 -11.59 -6.41
C ARG A 47 -11.21 -11.64 -5.17
N ASP A 48 -10.83 -10.97 -4.09
CA ASP A 48 -11.56 -11.03 -2.83
C ASP A 48 -12.90 -10.28 -2.95
N ILE A 49 -12.93 -9.11 -3.59
CA ILE A 49 -14.18 -8.38 -3.81
C ILE A 49 -15.13 -9.14 -4.75
N ARG A 50 -14.61 -9.77 -5.81
CA ARG A 50 -15.40 -10.61 -6.72
C ARG A 50 -16.02 -11.82 -6.03
N LYS A 51 -15.31 -12.44 -5.07
CA LYS A 51 -15.82 -13.58 -4.30
C LYS A 51 -16.91 -13.19 -3.31
N SER A 52 -16.78 -12.01 -2.72
CA SER A 52 -17.63 -11.56 -1.62
C SER A 52 -18.80 -10.67 -2.08
N SER A 53 -18.79 -10.21 -3.33
CA SER A 53 -19.84 -9.38 -3.92
C SER A 53 -20.03 -9.75 -5.39
N LYS A 54 -21.11 -9.20 -6.00
CA LYS A 54 -21.34 -9.27 -7.45
C LYS A 54 -20.67 -8.11 -8.22
N ALA A 55 -19.81 -7.33 -7.53
CA ALA A 55 -19.13 -6.19 -8.14
C ALA A 55 -18.19 -6.65 -9.25
N ASP A 56 -18.12 -5.88 -10.33
CA ASP A 56 -17.18 -6.12 -11.40
C ASP A 56 -15.77 -5.71 -10.95
N SER A 57 -14.85 -6.67 -10.96
CA SER A 57 -13.44 -6.47 -10.60
C SER A 57 -12.51 -6.39 -11.82
N SER A 58 -13.06 -6.41 -13.03
CA SER A 58 -12.25 -6.45 -14.26
C SER A 58 -11.37 -5.21 -14.42
N ALA A 59 -11.89 -4.03 -14.05
CA ALA A 59 -11.14 -2.79 -14.05
C ALA A 59 -9.92 -2.82 -13.10
N LEU A 60 -10.07 -3.43 -11.91
CA LEU A 60 -8.94 -3.62 -10.98
C LEU A 60 -7.90 -4.58 -11.55
N GLU A 61 -8.31 -5.67 -12.19
CA GLU A 61 -7.38 -6.62 -12.81
C GLU A 61 -6.62 -5.98 -13.98
N GLN A 62 -7.29 -5.15 -14.79
CA GLN A 62 -6.65 -4.38 -15.86
C GLN A 62 -5.68 -3.33 -15.31
N ALA A 63 -6.07 -2.60 -14.28
CA ALA A 63 -5.23 -1.61 -13.62
C ALA A 63 -3.97 -2.26 -13.02
N ALA A 64 -4.09 -3.46 -12.45
CA ALA A 64 -2.94 -4.22 -11.97
C ALA A 64 -1.95 -4.57 -13.08
N GLY A 65 -2.46 -5.00 -14.25
CA GLY A 65 -1.62 -5.26 -15.44
C GLY A 65 -0.95 -4.00 -15.97
N SER A 66 -1.67 -2.88 -15.99
CA SER A 66 -1.13 -1.58 -16.40
C SER A 66 -0.02 -1.11 -15.46
N LEU A 67 -0.18 -1.29 -14.14
CA LEU A 67 0.84 -0.95 -13.16
C LEU A 67 2.09 -1.82 -13.31
N GLU A 68 1.91 -3.13 -13.50
CA GLU A 68 3.02 -4.06 -13.73
C GLU A 68 3.85 -3.65 -14.94
N THR A 69 3.20 -3.42 -16.08
CA THR A 69 3.86 -2.94 -17.32
C THR A 69 4.50 -1.56 -17.15
N ALA A 70 3.87 -0.66 -16.37
CA ALA A 70 4.46 0.65 -16.12
C ALA A 70 5.73 0.57 -15.27
N CYS A 71 5.81 -0.41 -14.37
CA CYS A 71 6.99 -0.63 -13.54
C CYS A 71 8.15 -1.31 -14.28
N GLU A 72 7.91 -2.06 -15.36
CA GLU A 72 8.97 -2.77 -16.12
C GLU A 72 10.10 -1.85 -16.61
N GLY A 73 9.80 -0.59 -16.90
CA GLY A 73 10.78 0.40 -17.36
C GLY A 73 11.34 1.31 -16.28
N VAL A 74 11.01 1.06 -15.01
CA VAL A 74 11.44 1.90 -13.87
C VAL A 74 12.55 1.17 -13.13
N SER A 75 13.70 1.83 -12.93
CA SER A 75 14.79 1.29 -12.13
C SER A 75 14.41 1.23 -10.65
N GLU A 76 14.98 0.25 -9.94
CA GLU A 76 14.84 0.16 -8.48
C GLU A 76 15.44 1.39 -7.79
N GLY A 77 14.77 1.88 -6.77
CA GLY A 77 15.20 3.03 -5.97
C GLY A 77 14.19 4.18 -5.97
N LEU A 78 14.70 5.38 -5.65
CA LEU A 78 13.90 6.59 -5.49
C LEU A 78 13.25 7.03 -6.81
N ILE A 79 11.96 7.36 -6.76
CA ILE A 79 11.22 7.97 -7.86
C ILE A 79 11.13 9.47 -7.58
N GLU A 80 12.04 10.24 -8.19
CA GLU A 80 12.11 11.69 -7.97
C GLU A 80 10.91 12.45 -8.53
N ARG A 81 10.34 11.92 -9.62
CA ARG A 81 9.16 12.52 -10.27
C ARG A 81 8.22 11.44 -10.77
N LEU A 82 6.99 11.53 -10.32
CA LEU A 82 5.92 10.68 -10.79
C LEU A 82 5.33 11.26 -12.08
N GLU A 83 5.56 10.60 -13.19
CA GLU A 83 5.09 11.07 -14.51
C GLU A 83 4.84 9.93 -15.50
N GLY A 84 4.24 10.26 -16.65
CA GLY A 84 4.08 9.35 -17.78
C GLY A 84 3.23 8.12 -17.46
N ARG A 85 3.76 6.94 -17.81
CA ARG A 85 3.03 5.66 -17.68
C ARG A 85 2.72 5.31 -16.24
N LEU A 86 3.65 5.57 -15.32
CA LEU A 86 3.49 5.23 -13.92
C LEU A 86 2.41 6.08 -13.25
N LEU A 87 2.39 7.39 -13.53
CA LEU A 87 1.33 8.29 -13.09
C LEU A 87 -0.05 7.81 -13.56
N ASN A 88 -0.17 7.51 -14.86
CA ASN A 88 -1.43 7.05 -15.46
C ASN A 88 -1.89 5.70 -14.88
N ALA A 89 -0.95 4.78 -14.64
CA ALA A 89 -1.25 3.48 -14.05
C ALA A 89 -1.75 3.60 -12.62
N LEU A 90 -1.11 4.45 -11.79
CA LEU A 90 -1.57 4.71 -10.41
C LEU A 90 -2.95 5.38 -10.40
N ALA A 91 -3.20 6.34 -11.28
CA ALA A 91 -4.54 6.96 -11.41
C ALA A 91 -5.59 5.92 -11.80
N ALA A 92 -5.28 5.03 -12.74
CA ALA A 92 -6.19 3.95 -13.12
C ALA A 92 -6.48 2.98 -11.95
N VAL A 93 -5.48 2.68 -11.11
CA VAL A 93 -5.68 1.86 -9.91
C VAL A 93 -6.61 2.55 -8.91
N ALA A 94 -6.38 3.83 -8.62
CA ALA A 94 -7.23 4.60 -7.69
C ALA A 94 -8.68 4.68 -8.19
N ASP A 95 -8.88 4.94 -9.48
CA ASP A 95 -10.22 5.02 -10.09
C ASP A 95 -10.93 3.66 -10.10
N ALA A 96 -10.24 2.58 -10.46
CA ALA A 96 -10.78 1.24 -10.45
C ALA A 96 -11.15 0.77 -9.04
N ALA A 97 -10.32 1.07 -8.04
CA ALA A 97 -10.60 0.74 -6.65
C ALA A 97 -11.82 1.52 -6.11
N ARG A 98 -11.93 2.80 -6.41
CA ARG A 98 -13.09 3.63 -6.06
C ARG A 98 -14.38 3.11 -6.70
N ALA A 99 -14.35 2.72 -7.97
CA ALA A 99 -15.49 2.14 -8.65
C ALA A 99 -15.93 0.82 -7.99
N ALA A 100 -15.00 -0.09 -7.72
CA ALA A 100 -15.28 -1.37 -7.06
C ALA A 100 -15.87 -1.18 -5.64
N LEU A 101 -15.38 -0.18 -4.88
CA LEU A 101 -15.96 0.18 -3.58
C LEU A 101 -17.39 0.70 -3.70
N SER A 102 -17.68 1.49 -4.75
CA SER A 102 -19.01 2.00 -5.02
C SER A 102 -19.99 0.87 -5.38
N ASP A 103 -19.58 -0.01 -6.29
CA ASP A 103 -20.41 -1.10 -6.81
C ASP A 103 -20.64 -2.20 -5.76
N SER A 104 -19.73 -2.35 -4.78
CA SER A 104 -19.84 -3.33 -3.69
C SER A 104 -20.65 -2.84 -2.49
N LYS A 105 -21.34 -1.69 -2.57
CA LYS A 105 -22.26 -1.24 -1.51
C LYS A 105 -23.41 -2.21 -1.39
N SER A 106 -23.59 -2.79 -0.20
CA SER A 106 -24.73 -3.63 0.12
C SER A 106 -25.78 -2.80 0.84
N ASP A 107 -27.03 -2.89 0.40
CA ASP A 107 -28.18 -2.29 1.11
C ASP A 107 -28.52 -3.06 2.40
N ASN A 108 -27.90 -4.21 2.63
CA ASN A 108 -28.16 -5.07 3.76
C ASN A 108 -27.27 -4.67 4.96
N LYS A 109 -27.89 -4.29 6.08
CA LYS A 109 -27.20 -3.86 7.31
C LYS A 109 -26.38 -4.97 8.00
N GLU A 110 -26.59 -6.22 7.65
CA GLU A 110 -25.77 -7.37 8.05
C GLU A 110 -24.74 -7.66 6.94
N ALA A 111 -23.77 -6.74 6.77
CA ALA A 111 -22.70 -6.98 5.84
C ALA A 111 -21.90 -8.21 6.28
N ASP A 112 -21.86 -9.22 5.41
CA ASP A 112 -21.00 -10.38 5.58
C ASP A 112 -19.56 -9.94 5.92
N ALA A 113 -18.98 -10.50 6.98
CA ALA A 113 -17.62 -10.20 7.41
C ALA A 113 -16.61 -10.36 6.26
N GLY A 114 -16.85 -11.31 5.35
CA GLY A 114 -16.06 -11.51 4.15
C GLY A 114 -16.12 -10.31 3.19
N LEU A 115 -17.30 -9.73 3.00
CA LEU A 115 -17.45 -8.52 2.19
C LEU A 115 -16.77 -7.31 2.83
N GLN A 116 -16.88 -7.14 4.14
CA GLN A 116 -16.20 -6.05 4.85
C GLN A 116 -14.69 -6.14 4.71
N MET A 117 -14.10 -7.33 4.90
CA MET A 117 -12.67 -7.56 4.71
C MET A 117 -12.23 -7.31 3.25
N ALA A 118 -13.02 -7.74 2.27
CA ALA A 118 -12.73 -7.50 0.87
C ALA A 118 -12.76 -6.00 0.53
N ARG A 119 -13.74 -5.27 1.06
CA ARG A 119 -13.83 -3.81 0.92
C ARG A 119 -12.66 -3.09 1.58
N SER A 120 -12.24 -3.51 2.79
CA SER A 120 -11.06 -2.95 3.47
C SER A 120 -9.81 -3.05 2.59
N ARG A 121 -9.57 -4.22 1.98
CA ARG A 121 -8.43 -4.41 1.08
C ARG A 121 -8.50 -3.55 -0.18
N VAL A 122 -9.68 -3.36 -0.75
CA VAL A 122 -9.85 -2.45 -1.90
C VAL A 122 -9.65 -1.00 -1.47
N SER A 123 -10.10 -0.60 -0.26
CA SER A 123 -9.83 0.71 0.31
C SER A 123 -8.33 0.94 0.51
N GLU A 124 -7.61 -0.03 1.09
CA GLU A 124 -6.15 0.03 1.24
C GLU A 124 -5.43 0.25 -0.10
N VAL A 125 -5.88 -0.44 -1.17
CA VAL A 125 -5.35 -0.23 -2.53
C VAL A 125 -5.65 1.18 -3.03
N HIS A 126 -6.88 1.67 -2.84
CA HIS A 126 -7.27 3.02 -3.23
C HIS A 126 -6.44 4.07 -2.50
N ASP A 127 -6.33 3.94 -1.17
CA ASP A 127 -5.67 4.91 -0.31
C ASP A 127 -4.16 4.96 -0.60
N ALA A 128 -3.52 3.78 -0.78
CA ALA A 128 -2.12 3.69 -1.17
C ALA A 128 -1.86 4.34 -2.55
N ALA A 129 -2.70 4.05 -3.56
CA ALA A 129 -2.55 4.66 -4.88
C ALA A 129 -2.76 6.17 -4.86
N THR A 130 -3.76 6.66 -4.12
CA THR A 130 -4.05 8.09 -3.97
C THR A 130 -2.90 8.80 -3.26
N ARG A 131 -2.40 8.23 -2.16
CA ARG A 131 -1.26 8.76 -1.42
C ARG A 131 0.01 8.84 -2.28
N MET A 132 0.26 7.84 -3.13
CA MET A 132 1.38 7.86 -4.08
C MET A 132 1.24 8.97 -5.11
N LEU A 133 0.02 9.22 -5.62
CA LEU A 133 -0.26 10.31 -6.57
C LEU A 133 -0.02 11.69 -5.94
N GLU A 134 -0.33 11.85 -4.66
CA GLU A 134 -0.21 13.09 -3.90
C GLU A 134 1.14 13.24 -3.17
N SER A 135 2.06 12.28 -3.33
CA SER A 135 3.31 12.20 -2.56
C SER A 135 4.18 13.47 -2.66
N ALA A 136 4.23 14.10 -3.84
CA ALA A 136 4.99 15.32 -4.06
C ALA A 136 4.41 16.52 -3.27
N GLU A 137 3.09 16.60 -3.14
CA GLU A 137 2.40 17.67 -2.40
C GLU A 137 2.58 17.51 -0.88
N HIS A 138 2.60 16.28 -0.40
CA HIS A 138 2.71 15.94 1.01
C HIS A 138 4.16 15.77 1.50
N ARG A 139 5.17 16.04 0.66
CA ARG A 139 6.59 15.83 0.96
C ARG A 139 6.88 14.40 1.41
N GLU A 140 6.35 13.45 0.69
CA GLU A 140 6.58 12.04 0.90
C GLU A 140 7.60 11.49 -0.09
N VAL A 141 8.25 10.41 0.29
CA VAL A 141 9.22 9.70 -0.53
C VAL A 141 8.52 8.55 -1.22
N LEU A 142 8.63 8.49 -2.54
CA LEU A 142 8.16 7.39 -3.38
C LEU A 142 9.36 6.60 -3.91
N TRP A 143 9.34 5.28 -3.75
CA TRP A 143 10.39 4.42 -4.31
C TRP A 143 9.84 3.09 -4.80
N LEU A 144 10.61 2.46 -5.66
CA LEU A 144 10.32 1.13 -6.19
C LEU A 144 11.36 0.13 -5.68
N SER A 145 10.90 -1.01 -5.20
CA SER A 145 11.74 -2.15 -4.86
C SER A 145 11.33 -3.40 -5.63
N ARG A 146 12.28 -4.30 -5.82
CA ARG A 146 12.07 -5.64 -6.37
C ARG A 146 12.66 -6.68 -5.42
N GLN A 147 12.00 -7.81 -5.29
CA GLN A 147 12.51 -8.89 -4.48
C GLN A 147 13.19 -9.92 -5.36
N GLY A 148 14.49 -10.12 -5.14
CA GLY A 148 15.19 -11.27 -5.66
C GLY A 148 14.64 -12.59 -5.10
N GLY A 149 14.88 -13.67 -5.80
CA GLY A 149 14.38 -14.99 -5.47
C GLY A 149 15.47 -15.94 -4.96
N TRP A 150 15.04 -17.07 -4.40
CA TRP A 150 15.91 -18.21 -4.13
C TRP A 150 15.68 -19.27 -5.20
N GLU A 151 16.68 -19.52 -6.03
CA GLU A 151 16.66 -20.61 -7.00
C GLU A 151 17.74 -21.64 -6.68
N ASN A 152 17.35 -22.92 -6.59
CA ASN A 152 18.25 -24.03 -6.33
C ASN A 152 19.18 -23.84 -5.11
N GLY A 153 18.66 -23.20 -4.04
CA GLY A 153 19.44 -22.94 -2.82
C GLY A 153 20.44 -21.77 -2.94
N ARG A 154 20.40 -21.01 -4.03
CA ARG A 154 21.21 -19.79 -4.22
C ARG A 154 20.29 -18.58 -4.30
N TYR A 155 20.65 -17.51 -3.60
CA TYR A 155 19.98 -16.22 -3.74
C TYR A 155 20.34 -15.58 -5.09
N THR A 156 19.33 -15.22 -5.85
CA THR A 156 19.47 -14.45 -7.08
C THR A 156 19.04 -13.02 -6.80
N ALA A 157 19.89 -12.07 -7.06
CA ALA A 157 19.55 -10.64 -6.94
C ALA A 157 18.35 -10.31 -7.83
N ALA A 158 17.55 -9.34 -7.40
CA ALA A 158 16.41 -8.88 -8.18
C ALA A 158 16.84 -8.36 -9.57
N SER A 159 16.01 -8.62 -10.55
CA SER A 159 16.13 -8.15 -11.91
C SER A 159 14.95 -7.24 -12.28
N ASP A 160 15.06 -6.50 -13.38
CA ASP A 160 13.98 -5.65 -13.87
C ASP A 160 12.69 -6.41 -14.26
N GLN A 161 12.77 -7.74 -14.36
CA GLN A 161 11.65 -8.64 -14.64
C GLN A 161 10.96 -9.15 -13.36
N ASP A 162 11.59 -9.00 -12.21
CA ASP A 162 11.00 -9.44 -10.96
C ASP A 162 9.84 -8.52 -10.53
N PRO A 163 8.85 -9.06 -9.78
CA PRO A 163 7.70 -8.30 -9.36
C PRO A 163 8.10 -7.02 -8.60
N ALA A 164 7.65 -5.90 -9.11
CA ALA A 164 7.90 -4.59 -8.52
C ALA A 164 6.88 -4.28 -7.42
N THR A 165 7.34 -3.59 -6.38
CA THR A 165 6.52 -3.00 -5.34
C THR A 165 6.86 -1.53 -5.22
N LEU A 166 5.85 -0.67 -5.31
CA LEU A 166 5.94 0.74 -5.02
C LEU A 166 5.71 0.96 -3.53
N HIS A 167 6.44 1.91 -2.96
CA HIS A 167 6.32 2.28 -1.55
C HIS A 167 6.24 3.79 -1.43
N VAL A 168 5.46 4.27 -0.47
CA VAL A 168 5.39 5.68 -0.10
C VAL A 168 5.48 5.84 1.41
N ALA A 169 6.31 6.78 1.86
CA ALA A 169 6.46 7.10 3.28
C ALA A 169 6.73 8.60 3.48
N PRO A 170 6.39 9.16 4.67
CA PRO A 170 6.74 10.52 5.01
C PRO A 170 8.25 10.72 5.03
N LEU A 171 8.74 11.83 4.47
CA LEU A 171 10.14 12.19 4.53
C LEU A 171 10.62 12.43 5.98
N ASN A 172 9.73 12.89 6.85
CA ASN A 172 10.03 13.17 8.25
C ASN A 172 9.09 12.39 9.18
N ILE A 173 9.60 11.36 9.81
CA ILE A 173 8.88 10.55 10.80
C ILE A 173 8.88 11.17 12.20
N GLY A 174 9.71 12.19 12.45
CA GLY A 174 9.86 12.79 13.78
C GLY A 174 8.59 13.48 14.30
N SER A 175 7.78 14.06 13.43
CA SER A 175 6.47 14.60 13.80
C SER A 175 5.52 13.49 14.24
N ARG A 176 5.47 12.41 13.48
CA ARG A 176 4.62 11.23 13.80
C ARG A 176 5.03 10.56 15.11
N LEU A 177 6.35 10.41 15.33
CA LEU A 177 6.87 9.91 16.63
C LEU A 177 6.43 10.80 17.79
N ARG A 178 6.47 12.13 17.62
CA ARG A 178 6.12 13.09 18.67
C ARG A 178 4.60 13.12 18.97
N GLU A 179 3.78 12.91 17.96
CA GLU A 179 2.32 12.81 18.11
C GLU A 179 1.90 11.49 18.78
N GLY A 180 2.74 10.45 18.69
CA GLY A 180 2.44 9.11 19.15
C GLY A 180 3.09 8.71 20.48
N LEU A 181 3.93 9.57 21.04
CA LEU A 181 4.54 9.42 22.38
C LEU A 181 3.90 10.42 23.35
#